data_b47d4aa6edd558ca552e90d5b7e5f482
#
_entry.id   b47d4aa6edd558ca552e90d5b7e5f482
#
_cell.length_a   1.000
_cell.length_b   1.000
_cell.length_c   1.000
_cell.angle_alpha   90.00
_cell.angle_beta   90.00
_cell.angle_gamma   90.00
#
_symmetry.space_group_name_H-M   'P 1'
#
loop_
_entity.id
_entity.type
_entity.pdbx_description
1 polymer ?
#
loop_
_entity_poly.entity_id
_entity_poly.type
_entity_poly.pdbx_seq_one_letter_code
_entity_poly.pdbx_strand_id
1 'polypeptide(L)'
;FEFTVLPFGLTNAPSTFMSLMNDVFHECLDKFVIIYLDDILIFSPTFEEHLHHLKTVLELLRRHKPYGKQSKCAFCLPSVEYLGHVLSDMGITVESSKIDAIDQWPIPKCKTDVQSFLGMVNFYRRFIKNCAHIARPLTQLTGNVDFVWSETTQSSFEILKHALCSAPVLRTYDPVLPITVTTDTSGFAIGAVLEQDEDGMRRPVAYFSRTMNPHEQNYHAQEQELLAI
;
A
#
# COMPACT_ATOMS: atom_id res chain seq x y z
N PHE A 1 -3.06 -4.45 42.69
CA PHE A 1 -2.18 -3.62 41.84
C PHE A 1 -2.95 -3.21 40.59
N GLU A 2 -2.83 -1.98 40.18
CA GLU A 2 -3.45 -1.40 39.01
C GLU A 2 -2.36 -0.92 38.04
N PHE A 3 -2.55 -1.16 36.74
CA PHE A 3 -1.64 -0.64 35.73
C PHE A 3 -1.90 0.87 35.53
N THR A 4 -0.85 1.65 35.59
CA THR A 4 -0.90 3.10 35.31
C THR A 4 -0.59 3.43 33.85
N VAL A 5 -0.25 2.40 33.04
CA VAL A 5 0.04 2.49 31.61
C VAL A 5 -0.73 1.40 30.87
N LEU A 6 -0.98 1.62 29.60
CA LEU A 6 -1.62 0.62 28.74
C LEU A 6 -0.58 -0.46 28.38
N PRO A 7 -0.69 -1.70 28.94
CA PRO A 7 0.31 -2.74 28.65
C PRO A 7 0.16 -3.31 27.25
N PHE A 8 1.28 -3.76 26.68
CA PHE A 8 1.26 -4.50 25.42
C PHE A 8 0.49 -5.82 25.56
N GLY A 9 -0.18 -6.24 24.49
CA GLY A 9 -0.91 -7.51 24.43
C GLY A 9 -2.42 -7.42 24.74
N LEU A 10 -2.93 -6.27 25.14
CA LEU A 10 -4.37 -6.03 25.17
C LEU A 10 -4.92 -5.85 23.76
N THR A 11 -6.02 -6.51 23.45
CA THR A 11 -6.65 -6.48 22.11
C THR A 11 -7.00 -5.06 21.64
N ASN A 12 -7.42 -4.18 22.56
CA ASN A 12 -7.81 -2.81 22.26
C ASN A 12 -6.67 -1.78 22.41
N ALA A 13 -5.45 -2.19 22.81
CA ALA A 13 -4.34 -1.28 23.02
C ALA A 13 -3.98 -0.45 21.76
N PRO A 14 -3.85 -1.05 20.57
CA PRO A 14 -3.54 -0.30 19.35
C PRO A 14 -4.62 0.74 19.01
N SER A 15 -5.89 0.37 19.09
CA SER A 15 -7.00 1.29 18.78
C SER A 15 -7.11 2.44 19.79
N THR A 16 -6.90 2.16 21.07
CA THR A 16 -6.89 3.20 22.13
C THR A 16 -5.72 4.17 21.93
N PHE A 17 -4.54 3.66 21.58
CA PHE A 17 -3.38 4.50 21.29
C PHE A 17 -3.60 5.37 20.04
N MET A 18 -4.15 4.80 18.97
CA MET A 18 -4.51 5.55 17.76
C MET A 18 -5.53 6.65 18.04
N SER A 19 -6.55 6.37 18.87
CA SER A 19 -7.52 7.40 19.27
C SER A 19 -6.84 8.55 20.00
N LEU A 20 -5.96 8.26 20.96
CA LEU A 20 -5.18 9.28 21.67
C LEU A 20 -4.31 10.11 20.71
N MET A 21 -3.61 9.47 19.79
CA MET A 21 -2.75 10.16 18.82
C MET A 21 -3.58 11.04 17.87
N ASN A 22 -4.74 10.56 17.44
CA ASN A 22 -5.67 11.33 16.60
C ASN A 22 -6.20 12.57 17.35
N ASP A 23 -6.49 12.45 18.65
CA ASP A 23 -6.93 13.58 19.49
C ASP A 23 -5.80 14.61 19.64
N VAL A 24 -4.56 14.15 19.91
CA VAL A 24 -3.38 15.02 20.08
C VAL A 24 -3.07 15.82 18.81
N PHE A 25 -3.21 15.19 17.64
CA PHE A 25 -2.84 15.77 16.34
C PHE A 25 -4.02 16.20 15.49
N HIS A 26 -5.22 16.24 16.03
CA HIS A 26 -6.47 16.50 15.31
C HIS A 26 -6.39 17.68 14.33
N GLU A 27 -5.74 18.77 14.72
CA GLU A 27 -5.61 19.98 13.88
C GLU A 27 -4.60 19.80 12.73
N CYS A 28 -3.70 18.82 12.83
CA CYS A 28 -2.60 18.58 11.90
C CYS A 28 -2.86 17.39 10.96
N LEU A 29 -3.77 16.48 11.34
CA LEU A 29 -4.06 15.26 10.58
C LEU A 29 -4.52 15.60 9.16
N ASP A 30 -4.05 14.82 8.20
CA ASP A 30 -4.34 14.90 6.76
C ASP A 30 -3.96 16.25 6.09
N LYS A 31 -3.44 17.20 6.87
CA LYS A 31 -2.91 18.46 6.35
C LYS A 31 -1.41 18.40 6.12
N PHE A 32 -0.67 17.97 7.14
CA PHE A 32 0.79 17.80 7.10
C PHE A 32 1.30 16.69 8.04
N VAL A 33 0.39 15.93 8.69
CA VAL A 33 0.72 14.80 9.56
C VAL A 33 -0.14 13.61 9.20
N ILE A 34 0.51 12.45 9.06
CA ILE A 34 -0.15 11.14 8.97
C ILE A 34 0.38 10.30 10.13
N ILE A 35 -0.52 9.60 10.81
CA ILE A 35 -0.19 8.75 11.95
C ILE A 35 -0.68 7.34 11.69
N TYR A 36 0.18 6.38 11.95
CA TYR A 36 -0.19 4.97 11.96
C TYR A 36 0.50 4.27 13.13
N LEU A 37 -0.27 3.93 14.15
CA LEU A 37 0.24 3.41 15.44
C LEU A 37 1.31 4.34 16.01
N ASP A 38 2.55 3.85 16.13
CA ASP A 38 3.70 4.58 16.70
C ASP A 38 4.49 5.39 15.65
N ASP A 39 4.16 5.26 14.36
CA ASP A 39 4.82 6.00 13.28
C ASP A 39 4.10 7.31 12.97
N ILE A 40 4.82 8.43 13.02
CA ILE A 40 4.35 9.78 12.69
C ILE A 40 5.10 10.27 11.47
N LEU A 41 4.39 10.48 10.36
CA LEU A 41 4.94 11.07 9.14
C LEU A 41 4.56 12.55 9.08
N ILE A 42 5.56 13.42 8.88
CA ILE A 42 5.37 14.86 8.66
C ILE A 42 5.81 15.16 7.23
N PHE A 43 4.96 15.83 6.46
CA PHE A 43 5.24 16.20 5.09
C PHE A 43 4.91 17.67 4.85
N SER A 44 5.56 18.29 3.88
CA SER A 44 5.40 19.72 3.60
C SER A 44 5.84 20.03 2.17
N PRO A 45 5.24 21.02 1.50
CA PRO A 45 5.64 21.45 0.16
C PRO A 45 7.02 22.10 0.10
N THR A 46 7.39 22.84 1.15
CA THR A 46 8.68 23.55 1.23
C THR A 46 9.43 23.22 2.51
N PHE A 47 10.75 23.47 2.50
CA PHE A 47 11.58 23.24 3.67
C PHE A 47 11.26 24.19 4.84
N GLU A 48 10.92 25.45 4.55
CA GLU A 48 10.54 26.44 5.56
C GLU A 48 9.23 26.02 6.26
N GLU A 49 8.23 25.59 5.50
CA GLU A 49 6.99 25.04 6.06
C GLU A 49 7.25 23.77 6.85
N HIS A 50 8.18 22.93 6.38
CA HIS A 50 8.54 21.69 7.09
C HIS A 50 9.09 21.97 8.48
N LEU A 51 9.97 22.97 8.63
CA LEU A 51 10.47 23.38 9.94
C LEU A 51 9.36 23.89 10.87
N HIS A 52 8.39 24.61 10.33
CA HIS A 52 7.23 25.07 11.09
C HIS A 52 6.32 23.90 11.53
N HIS A 53 6.01 22.99 10.62
CA HIS A 53 5.22 21.79 10.91
C HIS A 53 5.93 20.89 11.93
N LEU A 54 7.23 20.66 11.77
CA LEU A 54 8.03 19.88 12.70
C LEU A 54 8.00 20.50 14.11
N LYS A 55 8.19 21.83 14.22
CA LYS A 55 8.09 22.53 15.50
C LYS A 55 6.72 22.32 16.15
N THR A 56 5.65 22.47 15.38
CA THR A 56 4.27 22.28 15.86
C THR A 56 4.06 20.87 16.41
N VAL A 57 4.51 19.86 15.66
CA VAL A 57 4.40 18.44 16.08
C VAL A 57 5.20 18.18 17.36
N LEU A 58 6.43 18.68 17.47
CA LEU A 58 7.28 18.51 18.65
C LEU A 58 6.69 19.24 19.88
N GLU A 59 6.04 20.40 19.70
CA GLU A 59 5.35 21.11 20.77
C GLU A 59 4.12 20.34 21.27
N LEU A 60 3.33 19.73 20.36
CA LEU A 60 2.20 18.87 20.71
C LEU A 60 2.67 17.63 21.48
N LEU A 61 3.70 16.94 21.01
CA LEU A 61 4.30 15.81 21.73
C LEU A 61 4.77 16.23 23.13
N ARG A 62 5.45 17.36 23.25
CA ARG A 62 5.91 17.88 24.53
C ARG A 62 4.74 18.18 25.50
N ARG A 63 3.65 18.75 24.99
CA ARG A 63 2.46 19.13 25.78
C ARG A 63 1.71 17.90 26.30
N HIS A 64 1.53 16.89 25.43
CA HIS A 64 0.74 15.70 25.75
C HIS A 64 1.58 14.52 26.28
N LYS A 65 2.91 14.68 26.31
CA LYS A 65 3.89 13.74 26.87
C LYS A 65 3.98 12.35 26.18
N PRO A 66 3.61 12.14 24.91
CA PRO A 66 4.12 10.97 24.21
C PRO A 66 5.64 11.12 24.02
N TYR A 67 6.38 10.06 24.28
CA TYR A 67 7.84 10.08 24.18
C TYR A 67 8.30 9.34 22.93
N GLY A 68 9.01 10.04 22.05
CA GLY A 68 9.70 9.45 20.91
C GLY A 68 11.15 9.10 21.23
N LYS A 69 11.64 7.99 20.67
CA LYS A 69 13.07 7.64 20.76
C LYS A 69 13.82 8.35 19.65
N GLN A 70 14.64 9.34 19.99
CA GLN A 70 15.39 10.16 19.02
C GLN A 70 16.21 9.34 18.02
N SER A 71 16.82 8.23 18.44
CA SER A 71 17.59 7.35 17.54
C SER A 71 16.76 6.61 16.48
N LYS A 72 15.42 6.65 16.58
CA LYS A 72 14.47 6.12 15.58
C LYS A 72 13.83 7.22 14.75
N CYS A 73 14.14 8.49 15.01
CA CYS A 73 13.59 9.60 14.28
C CYS A 73 14.49 9.97 13.09
N ALA A 74 13.86 10.17 11.96
CA ALA A 74 14.49 10.70 10.75
C ALA A 74 13.89 12.09 10.48
N PHE A 75 14.74 13.12 10.37
CA PHE A 75 14.30 14.50 10.24
C PHE A 75 14.81 15.11 8.94
N CYS A 76 13.94 15.88 8.27
CA CYS A 76 14.27 16.69 7.09
C CYS A 76 14.96 15.88 5.99
N LEU A 77 14.51 14.67 5.72
CA LEU A 77 15.02 13.82 4.66
C LEU A 77 14.24 14.04 3.35
N PRO A 78 14.90 13.98 2.18
CA PRO A 78 14.24 14.07 0.88
C PRO A 78 13.41 12.82 0.56
N SER A 79 13.71 11.70 1.21
CA SER A 79 12.95 10.46 1.13
C SER A 79 12.93 9.74 2.47
N VAL A 80 11.84 9.04 2.76
CA VAL A 80 11.64 8.33 4.02
C VAL A 80 10.96 7.00 3.79
N GLU A 81 11.40 5.98 4.53
CA GLU A 81 10.69 4.71 4.61
C GLU A 81 9.51 4.85 5.58
N TYR A 82 8.32 4.51 5.10
CA TYR A 82 7.09 4.58 5.88
C TYR A 82 6.16 3.44 5.48
N LEU A 83 5.81 2.59 6.44
CA LEU A 83 4.89 1.46 6.28
C LEU A 83 5.23 0.55 5.08
N GLY A 84 6.51 0.23 4.89
CA GLY A 84 6.98 -0.65 3.80
C GLY A 84 7.08 0.00 2.43
N HIS A 85 6.91 1.32 2.35
CA HIS A 85 7.07 2.13 1.15
C HIS A 85 8.19 3.15 1.34
N VAL A 86 8.78 3.58 0.24
CA VAL A 86 9.66 4.76 0.21
C VAL A 86 8.87 5.91 -0.37
N LEU A 87 8.74 6.97 0.39
CA LEU A 87 8.08 8.21 0.00
C LEU A 87 9.14 9.24 -0.35
N SER A 88 8.99 9.91 -1.49
CA SER A 88 9.89 10.96 -1.97
C SER A 88 9.09 12.01 -2.78
N ASP A 89 9.76 13.06 -3.21
CA ASP A 89 9.24 14.04 -4.17
C ASP A 89 8.87 13.40 -5.53
N MET A 90 9.58 12.33 -5.92
CA MET A 90 9.30 11.58 -7.14
C MET A 90 8.02 10.75 -7.04
N GLY A 91 7.55 10.44 -5.83
CA GLY A 91 6.37 9.63 -5.56
C GLY A 91 6.62 8.50 -4.57
N ILE A 92 5.89 7.41 -4.74
CA ILE A 92 5.85 6.26 -3.83
C ILE A 92 6.47 5.05 -4.54
N THR A 93 7.41 4.38 -3.87
CA THR A 93 8.02 3.12 -4.34
C THR A 93 7.96 2.03 -3.28
N VAL A 94 8.24 0.81 -3.66
CA VAL A 94 8.41 -0.31 -2.74
C VAL A 94 9.76 -0.17 -2.04
N GLU A 95 9.81 -0.45 -0.74
CA GLU A 95 11.06 -0.43 0.05
C GLU A 95 12.06 -1.47 -0.48
N SER A 96 13.35 -1.10 -0.63
CA SER A 96 14.37 -1.96 -1.21
C SER A 96 14.56 -3.27 -0.46
N SER A 97 14.52 -3.24 0.86
CA SER A 97 14.61 -4.46 1.71
C SER A 97 13.49 -5.46 1.42
N LYS A 98 12.31 -4.97 1.02
CA LYS A 98 11.18 -5.80 0.62
C LYS A 98 11.35 -6.35 -0.78
N ILE A 99 11.91 -5.56 -1.70
CA ILE A 99 12.25 -6.02 -3.05
C ILE A 99 13.22 -7.19 -2.98
N ASP A 100 14.29 -7.09 -2.19
CA ASP A 100 15.26 -8.16 -1.98
C ASP A 100 14.61 -9.43 -1.41
N ALA A 101 13.74 -9.27 -0.42
CA ALA A 101 13.00 -10.38 0.18
C ALA A 101 12.04 -11.05 -0.82
N ILE A 102 11.40 -10.25 -1.69
CA ILE A 102 10.51 -10.74 -2.75
C ILE A 102 11.32 -11.49 -3.82
N ASP A 103 12.45 -10.95 -4.24
CA ASP A 103 13.31 -11.58 -5.24
C ASP A 103 13.84 -12.95 -4.76
N GLN A 104 14.15 -13.05 -3.48
CA GLN A 104 14.61 -14.29 -2.85
C GLN A 104 13.46 -15.19 -2.35
N TRP A 105 12.19 -14.84 -2.61
CA TRP A 105 11.05 -15.62 -2.10
C TRP A 105 11.07 -17.04 -2.67
N PRO A 106 11.04 -18.07 -1.80
CA PRO A 106 11.12 -19.45 -2.25
C PRO A 106 9.83 -19.89 -2.97
N ILE A 107 9.95 -20.85 -3.86
CA ILE A 107 8.78 -21.46 -4.52
C ILE A 107 7.88 -22.09 -3.47
N PRO A 108 6.58 -21.73 -3.43
CA PRO A 108 5.61 -22.28 -2.50
C PRO A 108 5.47 -23.80 -2.60
N LYS A 109 5.47 -24.49 -1.45
CA LYS A 109 5.37 -25.95 -1.36
C LYS A 109 4.01 -26.42 -0.82
N CYS A 110 3.21 -25.52 -0.29
CA CYS A 110 1.89 -25.80 0.25
C CYS A 110 0.96 -24.58 0.11
N LYS A 111 -0.33 -24.76 0.40
CA LYS A 111 -1.35 -23.69 0.34
C LYS A 111 -1.01 -22.51 1.24
N THR A 112 -0.47 -22.76 2.41
CA THR A 112 -0.09 -21.71 3.38
C THR A 112 1.02 -20.83 2.81
N ASP A 113 1.99 -21.40 2.11
CA ASP A 113 3.06 -20.64 1.47
C ASP A 113 2.50 -19.73 0.36
N VAL A 114 1.55 -20.28 -0.45
CA VAL A 114 0.85 -19.48 -1.48
C VAL A 114 0.06 -18.34 -0.84
N GLN A 115 -0.66 -18.61 0.25
CA GLN A 115 -1.42 -17.57 0.97
C GLN A 115 -0.50 -16.47 1.51
N SER A 116 0.66 -16.85 2.05
CA SER A 116 1.67 -15.89 2.55
C SER A 116 2.21 -15.02 1.42
N PHE A 117 2.54 -15.62 0.27
CA PHE A 117 2.99 -14.90 -0.92
C PHE A 117 1.90 -13.96 -1.45
N LEU A 118 0.67 -14.45 -1.62
CA LEU A 118 -0.46 -13.63 -2.07
C LEU A 118 -0.80 -12.51 -1.08
N GLY A 119 -0.62 -12.74 0.22
CA GLY A 119 -0.76 -11.70 1.25
C GLY A 119 0.20 -10.53 1.01
N MET A 120 1.46 -10.84 0.72
CA MET A 120 2.49 -9.85 0.38
C MET A 120 2.16 -9.16 -0.97
N VAL A 121 1.80 -9.90 -2.01
CA VAL A 121 1.38 -9.35 -3.31
C VAL A 121 0.18 -8.40 -3.16
N ASN A 122 -0.82 -8.76 -2.34
CA ASN A 122 -1.98 -7.93 -2.09
C ASN A 122 -1.65 -6.61 -1.37
N PHE A 123 -0.64 -6.61 -0.52
CA PHE A 123 -0.16 -5.38 0.13
C PHE A 123 0.37 -4.37 -0.90
N TYR A 124 1.11 -4.85 -1.90
CA TYR A 124 1.69 -4.04 -2.96
C TYR A 124 0.88 -4.03 -4.27
N ARG A 125 -0.37 -4.52 -4.27
CA ARG A 125 -1.18 -4.68 -5.48
C ARG A 125 -1.37 -3.40 -6.28
N ARG A 126 -1.34 -2.24 -5.62
CA ARG A 126 -1.45 -0.93 -6.27
C ARG A 126 -0.31 -0.60 -7.23
N PHE A 127 0.80 -1.33 -7.16
CA PHE A 127 1.95 -1.21 -8.06
C PHE A 127 1.88 -2.17 -9.25
N ILE A 128 0.95 -3.13 -9.25
CA ILE A 128 0.90 -4.21 -10.23
C ILE A 128 -0.32 -4.04 -11.12
N LYS A 129 -0.07 -3.77 -12.40
CA LYS A 129 -1.12 -3.76 -13.41
C LYS A 129 -1.72 -5.17 -13.55
N ASN A 130 -3.05 -5.26 -13.59
CA ASN A 130 -3.79 -6.51 -13.77
C ASN A 130 -3.44 -7.60 -12.73
N CYS A 131 -3.12 -7.21 -11.50
CA CYS A 131 -2.69 -8.11 -10.42
C CYS A 131 -3.66 -9.30 -10.23
N ALA A 132 -4.98 -9.07 -10.22
CA ALA A 132 -5.96 -10.14 -10.02
C ALA A 132 -5.94 -11.17 -11.16
N HIS A 133 -5.71 -10.74 -12.39
CA HIS A 133 -5.58 -11.62 -13.55
C HIS A 133 -4.35 -12.53 -13.40
N ILE A 134 -3.19 -11.93 -13.11
CA ILE A 134 -1.92 -12.66 -12.96
C ILE A 134 -1.97 -13.61 -11.76
N ALA A 135 -2.56 -13.18 -10.64
CA ALA A 135 -2.61 -13.96 -9.41
C ALA A 135 -3.63 -15.12 -9.44
N ARG A 136 -4.52 -15.19 -10.44
CA ARG A 136 -5.62 -16.17 -10.50
C ARG A 136 -5.17 -17.62 -10.32
N PRO A 137 -4.15 -18.16 -11.04
CA PRO A 137 -3.73 -19.54 -10.87
C PRO A 137 -3.28 -19.86 -9.43
N LEU A 138 -2.59 -18.93 -8.79
CA LEU A 138 -2.17 -19.06 -7.39
C LEU A 138 -3.36 -18.99 -6.43
N THR A 139 -4.29 -18.06 -6.68
CA THR A 139 -5.50 -17.92 -5.86
C THR A 139 -6.35 -19.19 -5.91
N GLN A 140 -6.48 -19.84 -7.06
CA GLN A 140 -7.20 -21.09 -7.20
C GLN A 140 -6.59 -22.21 -6.34
N LEU A 141 -5.26 -22.27 -6.19
CA LEU A 141 -4.59 -23.24 -5.33
C LEU A 141 -4.90 -23.07 -3.84
N THR A 142 -5.34 -21.88 -3.41
CA THR A 142 -5.72 -21.64 -2.01
C THR A 142 -7.13 -22.15 -1.66
N GLY A 143 -7.92 -22.52 -2.67
CA GLY A 143 -9.27 -23.04 -2.52
C GLY A 143 -9.32 -24.50 -2.05
N ASN A 144 -10.52 -25.09 -2.12
CA ASN A 144 -10.72 -26.50 -1.75
C ASN A 144 -10.35 -27.43 -2.93
N VAL A 145 -9.08 -27.44 -3.32
CA VAL A 145 -8.48 -28.26 -4.39
C VAL A 145 -7.20 -28.91 -3.88
N ASP A 146 -6.74 -29.98 -4.52
CA ASP A 146 -5.44 -30.55 -4.20
C ASP A 146 -4.33 -29.57 -4.59
N PHE A 147 -3.25 -29.53 -3.79
CA PHE A 147 -2.12 -28.68 -4.09
C PHE A 147 -1.27 -29.31 -5.21
N VAL A 148 -1.38 -28.77 -6.41
CA VAL A 148 -0.57 -29.18 -7.57
C VAL A 148 0.13 -27.95 -8.14
N TRP A 149 1.45 -27.88 -7.98
CA TRP A 149 2.25 -26.82 -8.57
C TRP A 149 2.49 -27.09 -10.04
N SER A 150 1.92 -26.29 -10.93
CA SER A 150 1.97 -26.43 -12.39
C SER A 150 2.83 -25.35 -13.03
N GLU A 151 3.11 -25.46 -14.33
CA GLU A 151 3.81 -24.43 -15.10
C GLU A 151 3.04 -23.09 -15.09
N THR A 152 1.72 -23.11 -15.09
CA THR A 152 0.90 -21.91 -15.04
C THR A 152 1.01 -21.21 -13.68
N THR A 153 1.07 -21.95 -12.58
CA THR A 153 1.29 -21.39 -11.25
C THR A 153 2.71 -20.87 -11.07
N GLN A 154 3.70 -21.58 -11.63
CA GLN A 154 5.09 -21.11 -11.66
C GLN A 154 5.22 -19.80 -12.43
N SER A 155 4.66 -19.72 -13.63
CA SER A 155 4.66 -18.50 -14.44
C SER A 155 4.00 -17.33 -13.74
N SER A 156 2.82 -17.54 -13.12
CA SER A 156 2.14 -16.51 -12.33
C SER A 156 2.99 -16.01 -11.16
N PHE A 157 3.65 -16.93 -10.45
CA PHE A 157 4.54 -16.60 -9.34
C PHE A 157 5.70 -15.72 -9.80
N GLU A 158 6.38 -16.09 -10.88
CA GLU A 158 7.51 -15.33 -11.43
C GLU A 158 7.11 -13.98 -11.99
N ILE A 159 5.98 -13.90 -12.72
CA ILE A 159 5.45 -12.63 -13.22
C ILE A 159 5.15 -11.67 -12.07
N LEU A 160 4.54 -12.13 -10.99
CA LEU A 160 4.24 -11.29 -9.81
C LEU A 160 5.52 -10.84 -9.11
N LYS A 161 6.51 -11.72 -8.93
CA LYS A 161 7.82 -11.35 -8.39
C LYS A 161 8.47 -10.26 -9.25
N HIS A 162 8.56 -10.49 -10.55
CA HIS A 162 9.15 -9.53 -11.48
C HIS A 162 8.40 -8.20 -11.48
N ALA A 163 7.07 -8.22 -11.46
CA ALA A 163 6.25 -7.01 -11.43
C ALA A 163 6.49 -6.17 -10.16
N LEU A 164 6.77 -6.80 -9.02
CA LEU A 164 7.10 -6.10 -7.77
C LEU A 164 8.55 -5.59 -7.76
N CYS A 165 9.50 -6.39 -8.25
CA CYS A 165 10.90 -5.99 -8.33
C CYS A 165 11.14 -4.86 -9.35
N SER A 166 10.31 -4.78 -10.39
CA SER A 166 10.34 -3.74 -11.42
C SER A 166 9.20 -2.72 -11.29
N ALA A 167 8.61 -2.62 -10.09
CA ALA A 167 7.45 -1.76 -9.84
C ALA A 167 7.74 -0.30 -10.23
N PRO A 168 6.81 0.37 -10.93
CA PRO A 168 6.97 1.77 -11.29
C PRO A 168 6.93 2.65 -10.04
N VAL A 169 7.52 3.84 -10.12
CA VAL A 169 7.25 4.91 -9.16
C VAL A 169 5.81 5.37 -9.35
N LEU A 170 4.98 5.22 -8.32
CA LEU A 170 3.63 5.77 -8.34
C LEU A 170 3.67 7.24 -7.91
N ARG A 171 3.01 8.10 -8.68
CA ARG A 171 2.90 9.51 -8.29
C ARG A 171 1.98 9.68 -7.10
N THR A 172 2.29 10.64 -6.25
CA THR A 172 1.36 11.10 -5.22
C THR A 172 0.21 11.82 -5.92
N TYR A 173 -1.03 11.50 -5.52
CA TYR A 173 -2.21 12.14 -6.09
C TYR A 173 -2.21 13.64 -5.80
N ASP A 174 -2.38 14.45 -6.84
CA ASP A 174 -2.55 15.90 -6.77
C ASP A 174 -3.99 16.28 -7.16
N PRO A 175 -4.80 16.85 -6.25
CA PRO A 175 -6.18 17.21 -6.53
C PRO A 175 -6.33 18.32 -7.58
N VAL A 176 -5.28 19.06 -7.91
CA VAL A 176 -5.29 20.15 -8.91
C VAL A 176 -5.13 19.59 -10.32
N LEU A 177 -4.44 18.46 -10.49
CA LEU A 177 -4.18 17.89 -11.80
C LEU A 177 -5.38 17.08 -12.31
N PRO A 178 -5.66 17.10 -13.61
CA PRO A 178 -6.70 16.27 -14.20
C PRO A 178 -6.38 14.80 -14.03
N ILE A 179 -7.42 14.01 -13.78
CA ILE A 179 -7.32 12.57 -13.65
C ILE A 179 -7.80 11.86 -14.91
N THR A 180 -7.15 10.77 -15.25
CA THR A 180 -7.59 9.81 -16.26
C THR A 180 -7.71 8.45 -15.61
N VAL A 181 -8.87 7.81 -15.74
CA VAL A 181 -9.07 6.42 -15.32
C VAL A 181 -9.24 5.61 -16.59
N THR A 182 -8.33 4.65 -16.80
CA THR A 182 -8.45 3.68 -17.89
C THR A 182 -8.87 2.35 -17.29
N THR A 183 -9.95 1.77 -17.77
CA THR A 183 -10.50 0.50 -17.32
C THR A 183 -10.38 -0.55 -18.41
N ASP A 184 -10.29 -1.80 -17.99
CA ASP A 184 -10.20 -2.96 -18.89
C ASP A 184 -10.85 -4.17 -18.22
N THR A 185 -11.44 -5.05 -18.99
CA THR A 185 -12.02 -6.30 -18.49
C THR A 185 -11.44 -7.51 -19.18
N SER A 186 -11.38 -8.59 -18.46
CA SER A 186 -11.21 -9.94 -18.99
C SER A 186 -12.40 -10.78 -18.56
N GLY A 187 -12.59 -11.98 -19.13
CA GLY A 187 -13.74 -12.84 -18.80
C GLY A 187 -13.89 -13.23 -17.32
N PHE A 188 -13.02 -12.74 -16.43
CA PHE A 188 -13.07 -13.08 -14.99
C PHE A 188 -12.48 -12.01 -14.05
N ALA A 189 -11.92 -10.94 -14.57
CA ALA A 189 -11.32 -9.88 -13.75
C ALA A 189 -11.49 -8.51 -14.39
N ILE A 190 -11.58 -7.50 -13.53
CA ILE A 190 -11.60 -6.09 -13.89
C ILE A 190 -10.24 -5.51 -13.53
N GLY A 191 -9.69 -4.68 -14.42
CA GLY A 191 -8.49 -3.89 -14.21
C GLY A 191 -8.77 -2.41 -14.41
N ALA A 192 -8.05 -1.57 -13.68
CA ALA A 192 -8.06 -0.14 -13.88
C ALA A 192 -6.69 0.46 -13.55
N VAL A 193 -6.38 1.58 -14.18
CA VAL A 193 -5.26 2.44 -13.82
C VAL A 193 -5.76 3.86 -13.64
N LEU A 194 -5.39 4.46 -12.52
CA LEU A 194 -5.56 5.89 -12.26
C LEU A 194 -4.27 6.59 -12.63
N GLU A 195 -4.36 7.56 -13.52
CA GLU A 195 -3.22 8.33 -14.02
C GLU A 195 -3.50 9.83 -13.88
N GLN A 196 -2.45 10.60 -13.72
CA GLN A 196 -2.48 12.06 -13.82
C GLN A 196 -1.51 12.53 -14.88
N ASP A 197 -1.89 13.61 -15.59
CA ASP A 197 -1.06 14.24 -16.60
C ASP A 197 -0.14 15.26 -15.92
N GLU A 198 1.17 15.05 -16.05
CA GLU A 198 2.19 15.94 -15.55
C GLU A 198 3.15 16.26 -16.70
N ASP A 199 3.22 17.53 -17.11
CA ASP A 199 4.07 18.00 -18.22
C ASP A 199 3.84 17.24 -19.55
N GLY A 200 2.59 16.87 -19.85
CA GLY A 200 2.23 16.14 -21.06
C GLY A 200 2.57 14.65 -21.02
N MET A 201 2.96 14.12 -19.85
CA MET A 201 3.19 12.70 -19.63
C MET A 201 2.20 12.14 -18.62
N ARG A 202 1.52 11.05 -18.97
CA ARG A 202 0.67 10.32 -18.03
C ARG A 202 1.52 9.51 -17.06
N ARG A 203 1.30 9.75 -15.78
CA ARG A 203 1.98 9.08 -14.67
C ARG A 203 0.99 8.27 -13.86
N PRO A 204 1.28 7.00 -13.56
CA PRO A 204 0.38 6.19 -12.75
C PRO A 204 0.40 6.64 -11.28
N VAL A 205 -0.79 6.77 -10.72
CA VAL A 205 -1.04 7.02 -9.29
C VAL A 205 -1.37 5.72 -8.59
N ALA A 206 -2.15 4.86 -9.24
CA ALA A 206 -2.48 3.54 -8.69
C ALA A 206 -2.98 2.60 -9.78
N TYR A 207 -2.68 1.32 -9.62
CA TYR A 207 -3.33 0.23 -10.33
C TYR A 207 -4.41 -0.38 -9.44
N PHE A 208 -5.52 -0.76 -10.05
CA PHE A 208 -6.59 -1.52 -9.41
C PHE A 208 -6.89 -2.76 -10.23
N SER A 209 -7.21 -3.85 -9.55
CA SER A 209 -7.78 -5.03 -10.21
C SER A 209 -8.57 -5.86 -9.20
N ARG A 210 -9.64 -6.50 -9.62
CA ARG A 210 -10.38 -7.47 -8.82
C ARG A 210 -10.91 -8.61 -9.68
N THR A 211 -11.06 -9.78 -9.08
CA THR A 211 -11.75 -10.90 -9.71
C THR A 211 -13.25 -10.62 -9.71
N MET A 212 -13.92 -10.91 -10.82
CA MET A 212 -15.38 -10.89 -10.90
C MET A 212 -15.97 -12.06 -10.13
N ASN A 213 -17.11 -11.84 -9.48
CA ASN A 213 -17.87 -12.92 -8.87
C ASN A 213 -18.53 -13.81 -9.96
N PRO A 214 -19.04 -15.02 -9.62
CA PRO A 214 -19.63 -15.92 -10.61
C PRO A 214 -20.83 -15.34 -11.38
N HIS A 215 -21.58 -14.40 -10.80
CA HIS A 215 -22.69 -13.75 -11.48
C HIS A 215 -22.19 -12.71 -12.49
N GLU A 216 -21.21 -11.91 -12.13
CA GLU A 216 -20.57 -10.91 -12.99
C GLU A 216 -19.85 -11.56 -14.19
N GLN A 217 -19.27 -12.75 -14.01
CA GLN A 217 -18.64 -13.51 -15.11
C GLN A 217 -19.64 -13.96 -16.18
N ASN A 218 -20.93 -14.06 -15.85
CA ASN A 218 -21.99 -14.42 -16.79
C ASN A 218 -22.57 -13.21 -17.53
N TYR A 219 -22.13 -11.99 -17.25
CA TYR A 219 -22.55 -10.80 -17.98
C TYR A 219 -22.05 -10.83 -19.43
N HIS A 220 -22.81 -10.21 -20.34
CA HIS A 220 -22.34 -9.98 -21.68
C HIS A 220 -21.14 -9.04 -21.69
N ALA A 221 -20.30 -9.12 -22.72
CA ALA A 221 -19.06 -8.33 -22.80
C ALA A 221 -19.30 -6.83 -22.56
N GLN A 222 -20.38 -6.27 -23.10
CA GLN A 222 -20.75 -4.87 -22.90
C GLN A 222 -21.08 -4.52 -21.45
N GLU A 223 -21.73 -5.45 -20.73
CA GLU A 223 -22.05 -5.28 -19.30
C GLU A 223 -20.81 -5.42 -18.42
N GLN A 224 -19.87 -6.29 -18.81
CA GLN A 224 -18.58 -6.42 -18.13
C GLN A 224 -17.75 -5.14 -18.30
N GLU A 225 -17.70 -4.57 -19.49
CA GLU A 225 -17.04 -3.29 -19.75
C GLU A 225 -17.67 -2.15 -18.93
N LEU A 226 -19.01 -2.09 -18.87
CA LEU A 226 -19.71 -1.12 -18.05
C LEU A 226 -19.47 -1.31 -16.55
N LEU A 227 -19.31 -2.54 -16.10
CA LEU A 227 -19.00 -2.88 -14.70
C LEU A 227 -17.58 -2.41 -14.29
N ALA A 228 -16.68 -2.24 -15.25
CA ALA A 228 -15.31 -1.78 -15.02
C ALA A 228 -15.21 -0.26 -14.86
N ILE A 229 -16.22 0.49 -15.25
CA ILE A 229 -16.31 1.94 -15.11
C ILE A 229 -16.84 2.31 -13.72
#